data_2116b4efa9874434a219d0f150d06ff2
#
_entry.id   2116b4efa9874434a219d0f150d06ff2
#
_cell.length_a   1.000
_cell.length_b   1.000
_cell.length_c   1.000
_cell.angle_alpha   90.00
_cell.angle_beta   90.00
_cell.angle_gamma   90.00
#
_symmetry.space_group_name_H-M   'P 1'
#
loop_
_entity.id
_entity.type
_entity.pdbx_description
1 polymer ?
#
loop_
_entity_poly.entity_id
_entity_poly.type
_entity_poly.pdbx_seq_one_letter_code
_entity_poly.pdbx_strand_id
1 'polypeptide(L)'
;SRVMGGVPEGLLFAGTWQEVHTLVVDQLPRTPVFEGYGHDGQIFYAVGLDLRGEWVPDILKSASYRYRRILYPALSSAFGALDGAGLLWGMILLANLPVGLAAGTVSLIVSHYRLSDRRQRFASWAPLAVVLNPSAWLSARLLTADNLALALGLLGVLAFLKRRTWWAAAALAAATLTKEPALAFAIGLCAYAWFQRERSTAVRIALGSGLPMLAWWGYVAAAIGNPLDSGGNVTAPFVGIARSIPVWPNQSPRDWFYLSVVLAAFATATWMLARGERLWRWILAPHLLVAVMSSHLVWHLGNNAMRAFGAIPILAVIGIAIGPRAKS
;
A
#
# COMPACT_ATOMS: atom_id res chain seq x y z
N SER A 1 7.68 -14.52 -17.37
CA SER A 1 6.51 -14.89 -18.20
C SER A 1 6.26 -16.40 -18.26
N ARG A 2 7.27 -17.27 -18.25
CA ARG A 2 7.05 -18.75 -18.26
C ARG A 2 6.35 -19.25 -16.99
N VAL A 3 6.62 -18.66 -15.82
CA VAL A 3 5.99 -19.02 -14.55
C VAL A 3 4.51 -18.64 -14.50
N MET A 4 4.07 -17.67 -15.29
CA MET A 4 2.68 -17.21 -15.32
C MET A 4 1.82 -17.91 -16.39
N GLY A 5 2.38 -18.84 -17.18
CA GLY A 5 1.66 -19.62 -18.17
C GLY A 5 1.00 -18.83 -19.31
N GLY A 6 1.15 -17.50 -19.34
CA GLY A 6 0.51 -16.63 -20.33
C GLY A 6 -1.00 -16.44 -20.16
N VAL A 7 -1.57 -16.87 -19.03
CA VAL A 7 -3.01 -16.77 -18.72
C VAL A 7 -3.24 -15.80 -17.56
N PRO A 8 -4.42 -15.12 -17.48
CA PRO A 8 -4.73 -14.18 -16.39
C PRO A 8 -4.60 -14.78 -14.99
N GLU A 9 -4.96 -16.04 -14.83
CA GLU A 9 -4.88 -16.81 -13.59
C GLU A 9 -3.47 -16.92 -13.05
N GLY A 10 -2.45 -16.87 -13.91
CA GLY A 10 -1.04 -16.84 -13.52
C GLY A 10 -0.64 -15.62 -12.70
N LEU A 11 -1.42 -14.54 -12.73
CA LEU A 11 -1.20 -13.35 -11.91
C LEU A 11 -1.48 -13.59 -10.41
N LEU A 12 -2.24 -14.64 -10.06
CA LEU A 12 -2.47 -15.03 -8.66
C LEU A 12 -1.20 -15.56 -8.00
N PHE A 13 -0.28 -16.10 -8.81
CA PHE A 13 1.00 -16.64 -8.35
C PHE A 13 0.81 -17.72 -7.28
N ALA A 14 0.00 -18.76 -7.62
CA ALA A 14 -0.35 -19.85 -6.71
C ALA A 14 0.86 -20.73 -6.40
N GLY A 15 1.16 -20.92 -5.13
CA GLY A 15 2.30 -21.70 -4.65
C GLY A 15 1.89 -22.86 -3.76
N THR A 16 2.49 -24.03 -3.99
CA THR A 16 2.14 -25.30 -3.32
C THR A 16 2.36 -25.33 -1.81
N TRP A 17 3.16 -24.40 -1.26
CA TRP A 17 3.44 -24.37 0.18
C TRP A 17 2.34 -23.68 1.01
N GLN A 18 1.26 -23.26 0.34
CA GLN A 18 0.07 -22.72 0.96
C GLN A 18 -1.14 -23.54 0.54
N GLU A 19 -1.94 -24.05 1.48
CA GLU A 19 -3.13 -24.85 1.19
C GLU A 19 -4.17 -24.13 0.30
N VAL A 20 -4.18 -22.79 0.38
CA VAL A 20 -4.99 -21.92 -0.49
C VAL A 20 -4.81 -22.20 -1.99
N HIS A 21 -3.67 -22.75 -2.45
CA HIS A 21 -3.48 -23.04 -3.87
C HIS A 21 -4.48 -24.04 -4.42
N THR A 22 -4.92 -25.04 -3.62
CA THR A 22 -5.93 -26.03 -4.04
C THR A 22 -7.25 -25.37 -4.33
N LEU A 23 -7.69 -24.46 -3.43
CA LEU A 23 -8.89 -23.67 -3.64
C LEU A 23 -8.83 -22.84 -4.94
N VAL A 24 -7.67 -22.20 -5.19
CA VAL A 24 -7.49 -21.39 -6.40
C VAL A 24 -7.60 -22.26 -7.65
N VAL A 25 -6.99 -23.45 -7.67
CA VAL A 25 -7.05 -24.38 -8.81
C VAL A 25 -8.44 -24.95 -9.01
N ASP A 26 -9.18 -25.27 -7.94
CA ASP A 26 -10.55 -25.75 -8.02
C ASP A 26 -11.50 -24.72 -8.65
N GLN A 27 -11.33 -23.44 -8.31
CA GLN A 27 -12.13 -22.34 -8.87
C GLN A 27 -11.65 -21.89 -10.26
N LEU A 28 -10.35 -22.00 -10.53
CA LEU A 28 -9.67 -21.54 -11.74
C LEU A 28 -8.72 -22.64 -12.26
N PRO A 29 -9.21 -23.67 -12.96
CA PRO A 29 -8.42 -24.84 -13.36
C PRO A 29 -7.21 -24.53 -14.27
N ARG A 30 -7.15 -23.36 -14.89
CA ARG A 30 -6.02 -22.92 -15.73
C ARG A 30 -4.87 -22.29 -14.93
N THR A 31 -5.02 -22.15 -13.63
CA THR A 31 -4.02 -21.49 -12.78
C THR A 31 -2.72 -22.28 -12.79
N PRO A 32 -1.60 -21.71 -13.28
CA PRO A 32 -0.32 -22.35 -13.16
C PRO A 32 0.13 -22.32 -11.70
N VAL A 33 0.49 -23.51 -11.18
CA VAL A 33 0.99 -23.69 -9.83
C VAL A 33 2.50 -23.92 -9.88
N PHE A 34 3.24 -23.36 -8.94
CA PHE A 34 4.68 -23.57 -8.82
C PHE A 34 5.05 -24.00 -7.41
N GLU A 35 6.21 -24.62 -7.27
CA GLU A 35 6.74 -25.02 -5.97
C GLU A 35 7.20 -23.77 -5.19
N GLY A 36 6.60 -23.50 -4.03
CA GLY A 36 6.92 -22.36 -3.19
C GLY A 36 5.72 -21.75 -2.47
N TYR A 37 5.97 -20.62 -1.77
CA TYR A 37 4.93 -19.93 -0.98
C TYR A 37 3.89 -19.17 -1.84
N GLY A 38 4.19 -18.87 -3.09
CA GLY A 38 3.32 -17.98 -3.84
C GLY A 38 3.36 -16.53 -3.37
N HIS A 39 2.34 -15.77 -3.76
CA HIS A 39 2.20 -14.36 -3.39
C HIS A 39 0.82 -14.03 -2.84
N ASP A 40 0.68 -12.79 -2.35
CA ASP A 40 -0.55 -12.30 -1.71
C ASP A 40 -1.79 -12.36 -2.63
N GLY A 41 -1.61 -12.40 -3.97
CA GLY A 41 -2.73 -12.50 -4.92
C GLY A 41 -3.62 -13.71 -4.66
N GLN A 42 -3.04 -14.91 -4.50
CA GLN A 42 -3.82 -16.11 -4.16
C GLN A 42 -4.57 -15.98 -2.84
N ILE A 43 -3.98 -15.26 -1.87
CA ILE A 43 -4.56 -15.03 -0.55
C ILE A 43 -5.74 -14.06 -0.66
N PHE A 44 -5.58 -12.94 -1.35
CA PHE A 44 -6.68 -12.00 -1.57
C PHE A 44 -7.82 -12.60 -2.37
N TYR A 45 -7.51 -13.51 -3.31
CA TYR A 45 -8.52 -14.27 -4.04
C TYR A 45 -9.34 -15.14 -3.08
N ALA A 46 -8.68 -15.93 -2.21
CA ALA A 46 -9.37 -16.76 -1.22
C ALA A 46 -10.23 -15.92 -0.25
N VAL A 47 -9.69 -14.83 0.29
CA VAL A 47 -10.45 -13.91 1.15
C VAL A 47 -11.63 -13.29 0.39
N GLY A 48 -11.50 -13.04 -0.91
CA GLY A 48 -12.57 -12.54 -1.76
C GLY A 48 -13.73 -13.53 -1.94
N LEU A 49 -13.47 -14.84 -1.87
CA LEU A 49 -14.50 -15.89 -1.90
C LEU A 49 -15.21 -16.07 -0.55
N ASP A 50 -14.57 -15.65 0.54
CA ASP A 50 -15.10 -15.80 1.90
C ASP A 50 -14.87 -14.51 2.73
N LEU A 51 -15.60 -13.45 2.39
CA LEU A 51 -15.45 -12.15 3.07
C LEU A 51 -15.81 -12.19 4.56
N ARG A 52 -16.58 -13.18 4.99
CA ARG A 52 -17.00 -13.35 6.38
C ARG A 52 -16.01 -14.14 7.22
N GLY A 53 -15.09 -14.89 6.58
CA GLY A 53 -14.14 -15.73 7.29
C GLY A 53 -14.80 -16.96 7.92
N GLU A 54 -15.73 -17.59 7.20
CA GLU A 54 -16.48 -18.75 7.69
C GLU A 54 -15.68 -20.05 7.51
N TRP A 55 -14.83 -20.14 6.49
CA TRP A 55 -14.09 -21.36 6.15
C TRP A 55 -12.65 -21.15 5.65
N VAL A 56 -12.33 -20.02 5.01
CA VAL A 56 -10.96 -19.73 4.54
C VAL A 56 -9.95 -19.62 5.69
N PRO A 57 -10.29 -19.14 6.90
CA PRO A 57 -9.36 -19.11 8.01
C PRO A 57 -8.77 -20.45 8.37
N ASP A 58 -9.47 -21.57 8.15
CA ASP A 58 -9.02 -22.92 8.49
C ASP A 58 -7.84 -23.38 7.60
N ILE A 59 -7.75 -22.85 6.38
CA ILE A 59 -6.69 -23.18 5.41
C ILE A 59 -5.66 -22.05 5.22
N LEU A 60 -5.82 -20.94 5.94
CA LEU A 60 -5.00 -19.74 5.72
C LEU A 60 -4.10 -19.46 6.92
N LYS A 61 -2.79 -19.56 6.73
CA LYS A 61 -1.81 -19.14 7.76
C LYS A 61 -1.96 -17.65 8.06
N SER A 62 -2.00 -17.30 9.35
CA SER A 62 -2.19 -15.93 9.83
C SER A 62 -3.46 -15.27 9.26
N ALA A 63 -4.58 -15.99 9.28
CA ALA A 63 -5.86 -15.55 8.72
C ALA A 63 -6.26 -14.16 9.23
N SER A 64 -6.19 -13.92 10.54
CA SER A 64 -6.54 -12.63 11.15
C SER A 64 -5.72 -11.46 10.56
N TYR A 65 -4.43 -11.67 10.30
CA TYR A 65 -3.58 -10.69 9.61
C TYR A 65 -4.04 -10.42 8.18
N ARG A 66 -4.52 -11.43 7.47
CA ARG A 66 -4.96 -11.32 6.07
C ARG A 66 -6.32 -10.63 5.94
N TYR A 67 -7.26 -10.97 6.81
CA TYR A 67 -8.60 -10.39 6.84
C TYR A 67 -8.63 -8.93 7.27
N ARG A 68 -7.60 -8.39 7.92
CA ARG A 68 -7.53 -6.94 8.19
C ARG A 68 -7.60 -6.08 6.94
N ARG A 69 -7.15 -6.61 5.79
CA ARG A 69 -7.06 -5.94 4.48
C ARG A 69 -8.29 -6.21 3.64
N ILE A 70 -9.47 -6.04 4.23
CA ILE A 70 -10.73 -6.49 3.64
C ILE A 70 -11.17 -5.71 2.40
N LEU A 71 -10.83 -4.42 2.28
CA LEU A 71 -11.44 -3.59 1.26
C LEU A 71 -11.07 -4.03 -0.17
N TYR A 72 -9.82 -4.43 -0.41
CA TYR A 72 -9.39 -4.88 -1.73
C TYR A 72 -10.13 -6.15 -2.18
N PRO A 73 -10.16 -7.26 -1.41
CA PRO A 73 -10.94 -8.43 -1.76
C PRO A 73 -12.45 -8.15 -1.82
N ALA A 74 -13.01 -7.32 -0.92
CA ALA A 74 -14.43 -6.99 -0.93
C ALA A 74 -14.85 -6.22 -2.18
N LEU A 75 -14.06 -5.22 -2.60
CA LEU A 75 -14.33 -4.53 -3.86
C LEU A 75 -14.15 -5.44 -5.08
N SER A 76 -13.15 -6.35 -5.05
CA SER A 76 -12.96 -7.33 -6.11
C SER A 76 -14.14 -8.29 -6.23
N SER A 77 -14.70 -8.74 -5.10
CA SER A 77 -15.88 -9.62 -5.06
C SER A 77 -17.13 -8.96 -5.61
N ALA A 78 -17.25 -7.63 -5.49
CA ALA A 78 -18.38 -6.91 -6.09
C ALA A 78 -18.41 -7.02 -7.64
N PHE A 79 -17.23 -7.18 -8.27
CA PHE A 79 -17.13 -7.48 -9.71
C PHE A 79 -17.35 -8.97 -10.01
N GLY A 80 -17.11 -9.84 -9.02
CA GLY A 80 -17.16 -11.28 -9.13
C GLY A 80 -18.38 -11.92 -8.49
N ALA A 81 -19.50 -11.18 -8.32
CA ALA A 81 -20.71 -11.66 -7.65
C ALA A 81 -21.31 -12.95 -8.25
N LEU A 82 -20.78 -13.45 -9.36
CA LEU A 82 -21.31 -14.59 -10.10
C LEU A 82 -20.35 -15.80 -10.19
N ASP A 83 -19.02 -15.59 -10.21
CA ASP A 83 -18.04 -16.68 -10.30
C ASP A 83 -16.60 -16.28 -9.90
N GLY A 84 -15.72 -17.27 -9.75
CA GLY A 84 -14.30 -17.05 -9.44
C GLY A 84 -13.54 -16.28 -10.52
N ALA A 85 -13.93 -16.37 -11.78
CA ALA A 85 -13.30 -15.62 -12.88
C ALA A 85 -13.62 -14.13 -12.78
N GLY A 86 -14.84 -13.75 -12.44
CA GLY A 86 -15.24 -12.36 -12.20
C GLY A 86 -14.45 -11.74 -11.04
N LEU A 87 -14.27 -12.48 -9.93
CA LEU A 87 -13.41 -12.04 -8.83
C LEU A 87 -11.98 -11.76 -9.29
N LEU A 88 -11.39 -12.65 -10.10
CA LEU A 88 -10.04 -12.45 -10.66
C LEU A 88 -9.98 -11.18 -11.51
N TRP A 89 -10.97 -10.95 -12.39
CA TRP A 89 -11.01 -9.71 -13.19
C TRP A 89 -11.19 -8.46 -12.32
N GLY A 90 -12.00 -8.53 -11.27
CA GLY A 90 -12.12 -7.47 -10.27
C GLY A 90 -10.76 -7.15 -9.64
N MET A 91 -10.00 -8.17 -9.25
CA MET A 91 -8.65 -7.99 -8.71
C MET A 91 -7.70 -7.37 -9.73
N ILE A 92 -7.73 -7.80 -11.00
CA ILE A 92 -6.91 -7.23 -12.08
C ILE A 92 -7.24 -5.75 -12.26
N LEU A 93 -8.51 -5.37 -12.32
CA LEU A 93 -8.94 -3.99 -12.45
C LEU A 93 -8.47 -3.14 -11.26
N LEU A 94 -8.69 -3.62 -10.03
CA LEU A 94 -8.32 -2.89 -8.81
C LEU A 94 -6.82 -2.88 -8.51
N ALA A 95 -6.03 -3.75 -9.13
CA ALA A 95 -4.58 -3.67 -9.07
C ALA A 95 -4.00 -2.64 -10.08
N ASN A 96 -4.70 -2.34 -11.18
CA ASN A 96 -4.20 -1.51 -12.28
C ASN A 96 -4.83 -0.11 -12.33
N LEU A 97 -6.15 0.03 -12.30
CA LEU A 97 -6.84 1.33 -12.41
C LEU A 97 -6.38 2.36 -11.36
N PRO A 98 -6.08 1.97 -10.10
CA PRO A 98 -5.60 2.90 -9.10
C PRO A 98 -4.26 3.58 -9.45
N VAL A 99 -3.44 3.00 -10.33
CA VAL A 99 -2.20 3.64 -10.81
C VAL A 99 -2.53 4.95 -11.54
N GLY A 100 -3.49 4.89 -12.47
CA GLY A 100 -3.97 6.08 -13.18
C GLY A 100 -4.65 7.10 -12.23
N LEU A 101 -5.46 6.60 -11.29
CA LEU A 101 -6.10 7.43 -10.27
C LEU A 101 -5.06 8.14 -9.38
N ALA A 102 -4.03 7.42 -8.92
CA ALA A 102 -2.94 7.99 -8.14
C ALA A 102 -2.16 9.05 -8.93
N ALA A 103 -1.82 8.77 -10.20
CA ALA A 103 -1.12 9.72 -11.07
C ALA A 103 -1.96 10.99 -11.29
N GLY A 104 -3.25 10.86 -11.60
CA GLY A 104 -4.16 12.00 -11.71
C GLY A 104 -4.29 12.80 -10.40
N THR A 105 -4.34 12.09 -9.27
CA THR A 105 -4.38 12.72 -7.95
C THR A 105 -3.09 13.50 -7.65
N VAL A 106 -1.92 12.95 -7.99
CA VAL A 106 -0.64 13.67 -7.86
C VAL A 106 -0.65 14.95 -8.71
N SER A 107 -1.14 14.89 -9.95
CA SER A 107 -1.29 16.07 -10.79
C SER A 107 -2.16 17.15 -10.12
N LEU A 108 -3.31 16.77 -9.56
CA LEU A 108 -4.20 17.69 -8.86
C LEU A 108 -3.60 18.22 -7.54
N ILE A 109 -2.83 17.42 -6.82
CA ILE A 109 -2.10 17.86 -5.61
C ILE A 109 -1.08 18.92 -5.99
N VAL A 110 -0.25 18.66 -7.00
CA VAL A 110 0.79 19.58 -7.44
C VAL A 110 0.19 20.89 -7.96
N SER A 111 -0.90 20.82 -8.73
CA SER A 111 -1.59 22.01 -9.25
C SER A 111 -2.28 22.86 -8.17
N HIS A 112 -2.51 22.28 -6.97
CA HIS A 112 -3.02 23.04 -5.84
C HIS A 112 -2.02 24.09 -5.32
N TYR A 113 -0.73 23.86 -5.54
CA TYR A 113 0.34 24.77 -5.11
C TYR A 113 0.65 25.81 -6.20
N ARG A 114 0.74 27.08 -5.79
CA ARG A 114 1.20 28.17 -6.69
C ARG A 114 2.72 28.11 -6.77
N LEU A 115 3.22 27.47 -7.81
CA LEU A 115 4.66 27.31 -8.04
C LEU A 115 5.14 28.33 -9.05
N SER A 116 6.44 28.68 -9.00
CA SER A 116 7.07 29.46 -10.11
C SER A 116 7.10 28.64 -11.40
N ASP A 117 7.15 29.28 -12.57
CA ASP A 117 7.09 28.62 -13.88
C ASP A 117 8.12 27.50 -14.04
N ARG A 118 9.34 27.68 -13.54
CA ARG A 118 10.38 26.67 -13.57
C ARG A 118 10.00 25.45 -12.72
N ARG A 119 9.44 25.68 -11.53
CA ARG A 119 9.00 24.59 -10.65
C ARG A 119 7.72 23.95 -11.19
N GLN A 120 6.81 24.72 -11.75
CA GLN A 120 5.58 24.20 -12.36
C GLN A 120 5.90 23.22 -13.51
N ARG A 121 6.88 23.55 -14.36
CA ARG A 121 7.36 22.63 -15.41
C ARG A 121 7.96 21.35 -14.84
N PHE A 122 8.77 21.42 -13.78
CA PHE A 122 9.28 20.23 -13.12
C PHE A 122 8.15 19.43 -12.44
N ALA A 123 7.27 20.09 -11.75
CA ALA A 123 6.17 19.49 -11.02
C ALA A 123 5.13 18.80 -11.92
N SER A 124 4.98 19.24 -13.18
CA SER A 124 4.11 18.57 -14.16
C SER A 124 4.57 17.15 -14.51
N TRP A 125 5.83 16.81 -14.23
CA TRP A 125 6.37 15.44 -14.39
C TRP A 125 6.14 14.54 -13.16
N ALA A 126 5.72 15.10 -12.02
CA ALA A 126 5.52 14.34 -10.79
C ALA A 126 4.53 13.15 -10.94
N PRO A 127 3.44 13.22 -11.74
CA PRO A 127 2.58 12.07 -11.99
C PRO A 127 3.29 10.85 -12.57
N LEU A 128 4.36 11.06 -13.36
CA LEU A 128 5.15 9.97 -13.91
C LEU A 128 5.87 9.16 -12.83
N ALA A 129 6.16 9.76 -11.66
CA ALA A 129 6.72 9.02 -10.54
C ALA A 129 5.80 7.88 -10.06
N VAL A 130 4.48 8.00 -10.24
CA VAL A 130 3.53 6.94 -9.94
C VAL A 130 3.61 5.84 -10.98
N VAL A 131 3.55 6.21 -12.27
CA VAL A 131 3.52 5.25 -13.39
C VAL A 131 4.84 4.51 -13.52
N LEU A 132 5.96 5.19 -13.31
CA LEU A 132 7.31 4.63 -13.39
C LEU A 132 7.77 3.95 -12.09
N ASN A 133 6.97 4.02 -11.01
CA ASN A 133 7.32 3.38 -9.74
C ASN A 133 7.32 1.86 -9.89
N PRO A 134 8.45 1.18 -9.64
CA PRO A 134 8.49 -0.28 -9.72
C PRO A 134 7.49 -0.97 -8.79
N SER A 135 7.13 -0.36 -7.65
CA SER A 135 6.09 -0.86 -6.75
C SER A 135 4.73 -0.99 -7.43
N ALA A 136 4.36 -0.02 -8.30
CA ALA A 136 3.09 -0.05 -9.01
C ALA A 136 3.01 -1.27 -9.96
N TRP A 137 4.09 -1.56 -10.66
CA TRP A 137 4.18 -2.71 -11.57
C TRP A 137 4.23 -4.05 -10.83
N LEU A 138 4.96 -4.10 -9.70
CA LEU A 138 5.00 -5.30 -8.85
C LEU A 138 3.62 -5.59 -8.26
N SER A 139 2.92 -4.56 -7.78
CA SER A 139 1.58 -4.70 -7.22
C SER A 139 0.56 -5.15 -8.27
N ALA A 140 0.60 -4.56 -9.46
CA ALA A 140 -0.27 -4.94 -10.57
C ALA A 140 -0.02 -6.39 -11.01
N ARG A 141 1.26 -6.78 -11.13
CA ARG A 141 1.66 -8.14 -11.51
C ARG A 141 1.29 -9.22 -10.49
N LEU A 142 1.30 -8.88 -9.20
CA LEU A 142 1.08 -9.81 -8.10
C LEU A 142 -0.34 -9.70 -7.51
N LEU A 143 -1.21 -8.92 -8.15
CA LEU A 143 -2.60 -8.65 -7.74
C LEU A 143 -2.70 -8.27 -6.26
N THR A 144 -1.92 -7.28 -5.84
CA THR A 144 -1.88 -6.85 -4.45
C THR A 144 -2.54 -5.50 -4.23
N ALA A 145 -2.91 -5.24 -2.99
CA ALA A 145 -3.68 -4.06 -2.58
C ALA A 145 -2.89 -2.72 -2.56
N ASP A 146 -1.58 -2.75 -2.87
CA ASP A 146 -0.68 -1.61 -2.67
C ASP A 146 -1.10 -0.37 -3.48
N ASN A 147 -1.44 -0.56 -4.77
CA ASN A 147 -1.83 0.53 -5.67
C ASN A 147 -3.14 1.20 -5.23
N LEU A 148 -4.11 0.39 -4.78
CA LEU A 148 -5.38 0.91 -4.28
C LEU A 148 -5.18 1.70 -2.98
N ALA A 149 -4.40 1.17 -2.04
CA ALA A 149 -4.10 1.85 -0.79
C ALA A 149 -3.39 3.19 -1.01
N LEU A 150 -2.41 3.24 -1.93
CA LEU A 150 -1.72 4.47 -2.32
C LEU A 150 -2.68 5.50 -2.93
N ALA A 151 -3.50 5.08 -3.90
CA ALA A 151 -4.44 5.99 -4.58
C ALA A 151 -5.43 6.60 -3.58
N LEU A 152 -6.00 5.79 -2.69
CA LEU A 152 -6.92 6.24 -1.65
C LEU A 152 -6.23 7.15 -0.63
N GLY A 153 -4.99 6.84 -0.22
CA GLY A 153 -4.20 7.71 0.65
C GLY A 153 -3.95 9.09 0.03
N LEU A 154 -3.55 9.13 -1.25
CA LEU A 154 -3.36 10.39 -2.00
C LEU A 154 -4.66 11.16 -2.20
N LEU A 155 -5.79 10.48 -2.47
CA LEU A 155 -7.12 11.12 -2.52
C LEU A 155 -7.48 11.74 -1.16
N GLY A 156 -7.15 11.07 -0.06
CA GLY A 156 -7.30 11.62 1.28
C GLY A 156 -6.51 12.91 1.47
N VAL A 157 -5.25 12.95 1.02
CA VAL A 157 -4.41 14.16 1.04
C VAL A 157 -5.01 15.27 0.16
N LEU A 158 -5.46 14.96 -1.05
CA LEU A 158 -6.09 15.94 -1.95
C LEU A 158 -7.37 16.52 -1.34
N ALA A 159 -8.23 15.68 -0.76
CA ALA A 159 -9.46 16.11 -0.11
C ALA A 159 -9.15 17.02 1.10
N PHE A 160 -8.11 16.70 1.88
CA PHE A 160 -7.63 17.55 2.96
C PHE A 160 -7.15 18.92 2.46
N LEU A 161 -6.35 18.96 1.41
CA LEU A 161 -5.89 20.22 0.78
C LEU A 161 -7.07 21.07 0.29
N LYS A 162 -8.12 20.42 -0.21
CA LYS A 162 -9.38 21.07 -0.63
C LYS A 162 -10.34 21.40 0.53
N ARG A 163 -9.90 21.27 1.79
CA ARG A 163 -10.70 21.51 3.00
C ARG A 163 -11.94 20.61 3.13
N ARG A 164 -11.98 19.48 2.44
CA ARG A 164 -13.08 18.50 2.47
C ARG A 164 -12.77 17.40 3.50
N THR A 165 -12.79 17.75 4.78
CA THR A 165 -12.31 16.90 5.88
C THR A 165 -12.98 15.53 5.94
N TRP A 166 -14.31 15.43 5.74
CA TRP A 166 -15.02 14.15 5.76
C TRP A 166 -14.66 13.24 4.58
N TRP A 167 -14.46 13.80 3.40
CA TRP A 167 -13.97 13.05 2.24
C TRP A 167 -12.52 12.58 2.45
N ALA A 168 -11.71 13.41 3.11
CA ALA A 168 -10.36 13.00 3.50
C ALA A 168 -10.41 11.81 4.47
N ALA A 169 -11.24 11.90 5.53
CA ALA A 169 -11.41 10.82 6.50
C ALA A 169 -11.92 9.53 5.86
N ALA A 170 -12.93 9.61 4.96
CA ALA A 170 -13.48 8.44 4.27
C ALA A 170 -12.44 7.77 3.33
N ALA A 171 -11.69 8.56 2.57
CA ALA A 171 -10.65 8.04 1.70
C ALA A 171 -9.51 7.38 2.51
N LEU A 172 -9.14 7.96 3.66
CA LEU A 172 -8.13 7.40 4.56
C LEU A 172 -8.63 6.14 5.28
N ALA A 173 -9.90 6.07 5.67
CA ALA A 173 -10.51 4.85 6.19
C ALA A 173 -10.45 3.72 5.15
N ALA A 174 -10.83 4.01 3.91
CA ALA A 174 -10.74 3.06 2.81
C ALA A 174 -9.28 2.62 2.54
N ALA A 175 -8.33 3.55 2.60
CA ALA A 175 -6.91 3.24 2.44
C ALA A 175 -6.39 2.27 3.53
N THR A 176 -6.75 2.51 4.80
CA THR A 176 -6.33 1.65 5.93
C THR A 176 -6.99 0.28 5.91
N LEU A 177 -8.27 0.18 5.52
CA LEU A 177 -8.96 -1.09 5.31
C LEU A 177 -8.43 -1.86 4.08
N THR A 178 -7.76 -1.16 3.15
CA THR A 178 -7.06 -1.78 2.02
C THR A 178 -5.70 -2.32 2.45
N LYS A 179 -4.93 -1.54 3.23
CA LYS A 179 -3.61 -1.94 3.73
C LYS A 179 -3.17 -1.06 4.90
N GLU A 180 -2.78 -1.70 6.01
CA GLU A 180 -2.49 -1.02 7.29
C GLU A 180 -1.41 0.07 7.20
N PRO A 181 -0.31 -0.07 6.42
CA PRO A 181 0.69 0.99 6.28
C PRO A 181 0.13 2.31 5.75
N ALA A 182 -1.03 2.30 5.07
CA ALA A 182 -1.70 3.53 4.65
C ALA A 182 -2.21 4.39 5.82
N LEU A 183 -2.30 3.83 7.04
CA LEU A 183 -2.55 4.60 8.26
C LEU A 183 -1.53 5.75 8.45
N ALA A 184 -0.33 5.61 7.90
CA ALA A 184 0.69 6.65 7.91
C ALA A 184 0.20 7.98 7.27
N PHE A 185 -0.66 7.94 6.24
CA PHE A 185 -1.29 9.13 5.69
C PHE A 185 -2.20 9.81 6.73
N ALA A 186 -3.05 9.04 7.40
CA ALA A 186 -3.98 9.58 8.40
C ALA A 186 -3.22 10.17 9.59
N ILE A 187 -2.23 9.46 10.13
CA ILE A 187 -1.38 9.94 11.23
C ILE A 187 -0.69 11.25 10.83
N GLY A 188 -0.10 11.32 9.64
CA GLY A 188 0.58 12.51 9.16
C GLY A 188 -0.35 13.72 9.03
N LEU A 189 -1.56 13.54 8.48
CA LEU A 189 -2.55 14.61 8.36
C LEU A 189 -3.12 15.04 9.70
N CYS A 190 -3.41 14.10 10.60
CA CYS A 190 -3.84 14.40 11.96
C CYS A 190 -2.79 15.23 12.72
N ALA A 191 -1.53 14.79 12.68
CA ALA A 191 -0.43 15.50 13.31
C ALA A 191 -0.28 16.92 12.73
N TYR A 192 -0.27 17.04 11.39
CA TYR A 192 -0.21 18.33 10.74
C TYR A 192 -1.35 19.26 11.20
N ALA A 193 -2.61 18.81 11.13
CA ALA A 193 -3.77 19.60 11.53
C ALA A 193 -3.70 20.00 13.01
N TRP A 194 -3.28 19.08 13.88
CA TRP A 194 -3.12 19.33 15.31
C TRP A 194 -2.10 20.44 15.59
N PHE A 195 -0.92 20.37 14.98
CA PHE A 195 0.12 21.39 15.15
C PHE A 195 -0.19 22.70 14.44
N GLN A 196 -1.12 22.71 13.47
CA GLN A 196 -1.71 23.94 12.92
C GLN A 196 -2.85 24.51 13.75
N ARG A 197 -3.12 23.94 14.93
CA ARG A 197 -4.23 24.31 15.81
C ARG A 197 -5.63 24.06 15.22
N GLU A 198 -5.74 23.29 14.14
CA GLU A 198 -7.00 22.85 13.53
C GLU A 198 -7.51 21.56 14.24
N ARG A 199 -7.73 21.62 15.56
CA ARG A 199 -8.03 20.43 16.40
C ARG A 199 -9.27 19.68 15.93
N SER A 200 -10.33 20.40 15.54
CA SER A 200 -11.56 19.76 15.05
C SER A 200 -11.32 18.96 13.75
N THR A 201 -10.48 19.47 12.86
CA THR A 201 -10.06 18.77 11.65
C THR A 201 -9.25 17.51 11.99
N ALA A 202 -8.29 17.61 12.91
CA ALA A 202 -7.50 16.47 13.37
C ALA A 202 -8.39 15.37 13.97
N VAL A 203 -9.31 15.73 14.86
CA VAL A 203 -10.25 14.78 15.49
C VAL A 203 -11.17 14.12 14.45
N ARG A 204 -11.72 14.89 13.50
CA ARG A 204 -12.56 14.31 12.42
C ARG A 204 -11.80 13.32 11.57
N ILE A 205 -10.55 13.60 11.22
CA ILE A 205 -9.71 12.67 10.46
C ILE A 205 -9.41 11.43 11.31
N ALA A 206 -8.98 11.60 12.56
CA ALA A 206 -8.65 10.50 13.45
C ALA A 206 -9.84 9.54 13.66
N LEU A 207 -11.01 10.10 14.02
CA LEU A 207 -12.22 9.30 14.25
C LEU A 207 -12.75 8.72 12.94
N GLY A 208 -12.85 9.53 11.88
CA GLY A 208 -13.42 9.08 10.61
C GLY A 208 -12.58 8.06 9.88
N SER A 209 -11.25 8.04 10.05
CA SER A 209 -10.39 6.99 9.50
C SER A 209 -10.15 5.83 10.46
N GLY A 210 -10.08 6.10 11.76
CA GLY A 210 -9.76 5.09 12.77
C GLY A 210 -10.94 4.20 13.17
N LEU A 211 -12.14 4.78 13.35
CA LEU A 211 -13.31 4.01 13.79
C LEU A 211 -13.71 2.88 12.84
N PRO A 212 -13.77 3.07 11.51
CA PRO A 212 -14.07 1.97 10.58
C PRO A 212 -13.02 0.85 10.65
N MET A 213 -11.74 1.21 10.76
CA MET A 213 -10.64 0.25 10.92
C MET A 213 -10.80 -0.54 12.23
N LEU A 214 -11.03 0.15 13.35
CA LEU A 214 -11.19 -0.50 14.67
C LEU A 214 -12.45 -1.38 14.72
N ALA A 215 -13.55 -0.94 14.11
CA ALA A 215 -14.77 -1.75 14.02
C ALA A 215 -14.52 -3.04 13.23
N TRP A 216 -13.82 -2.95 12.10
CA TRP A 216 -13.46 -4.12 11.32
C TRP A 216 -12.49 -5.04 12.07
N TRP A 217 -11.47 -4.49 12.72
CA TRP A 217 -10.55 -5.30 13.55
C TRP A 217 -11.25 -5.95 14.73
N GLY A 218 -12.26 -5.28 15.31
CA GLY A 218 -13.13 -5.87 16.32
C GLY A 218 -13.90 -7.10 15.80
N TYR A 219 -14.41 -7.00 14.56
CA TYR A 219 -15.01 -8.15 13.89
C TYR A 219 -14.00 -9.29 13.67
N VAL A 220 -12.82 -8.98 13.14
CA VAL A 220 -11.75 -9.98 12.95
C VAL A 220 -11.36 -10.64 14.27
N ALA A 221 -11.27 -9.86 15.37
CA ALA A 221 -10.98 -10.40 16.70
C ALA A 221 -12.04 -11.38 17.18
N ALA A 222 -13.30 -11.09 16.91
CA ALA A 222 -14.43 -11.91 17.37
C ALA A 222 -14.65 -13.16 16.52
N ALA A 223 -14.45 -13.06 15.19
CA ALA A 223 -14.82 -14.13 14.25
C ALA A 223 -13.64 -14.99 13.78
N ILE A 224 -12.41 -14.44 13.73
CA ILE A 224 -11.27 -15.09 13.05
C ILE A 224 -10.09 -15.33 13.99
N GLY A 225 -9.72 -14.33 14.80
CA GLY A 225 -8.59 -14.44 15.74
C GLY A 225 -7.89 -13.10 15.98
N ASN A 226 -6.73 -13.12 16.61
CA ASN A 226 -6.02 -11.93 17.07
C ASN A 226 -5.65 -10.97 15.91
N PRO A 227 -6.29 -9.80 15.77
CA PRO A 227 -5.98 -8.86 14.71
C PRO A 227 -4.65 -8.13 14.90
N LEU A 228 -4.00 -8.24 16.07
CA LEU A 228 -2.69 -7.65 16.33
C LEU A 228 -1.54 -8.53 15.86
N ASP A 229 -1.81 -9.75 15.38
CA ASP A 229 -0.79 -10.56 14.73
C ASP A 229 -0.24 -9.81 13.50
N SER A 230 1.06 -9.55 13.51
CA SER A 230 1.73 -8.83 12.42
C SER A 230 2.22 -9.76 11.31
N GLY A 231 1.99 -11.07 11.42
CA GLY A 231 2.60 -12.04 10.51
C GLY A 231 4.13 -11.97 10.49
N GLY A 232 4.73 -11.48 11.59
CA GLY A 232 6.19 -11.30 11.71
C GLY A 232 6.75 -10.07 10.95
N ASN A 233 5.90 -9.20 10.41
CA ASN A 233 6.35 -8.06 9.57
C ASN A 233 6.82 -6.84 10.36
N VAL A 234 6.63 -6.80 11.68
CA VAL A 234 7.03 -5.67 12.54
C VAL A 234 8.10 -6.09 13.54
N THR A 235 9.07 -5.22 13.79
CA THR A 235 10.15 -5.41 14.76
C THR A 235 10.56 -4.08 15.39
N ALA A 236 11.54 -4.11 16.30
CA ALA A 236 12.12 -2.87 16.81
C ALA A 236 12.79 -2.05 15.68
N PRO A 237 12.83 -0.71 15.79
CA PRO A 237 13.37 0.16 14.75
C PRO A 237 14.78 -0.26 14.32
N PHE A 238 15.02 -0.25 13.02
CA PHE A 238 16.26 -0.63 12.33
C PHE A 238 16.71 -2.10 12.44
N VAL A 239 16.12 -2.91 13.32
CA VAL A 239 16.49 -4.34 13.49
C VAL A 239 16.27 -5.13 12.20
N GLY A 240 15.16 -4.87 11.49
CA GLY A 240 14.89 -5.53 10.22
C GLY A 240 15.93 -5.20 9.15
N ILE A 241 16.32 -3.94 9.05
CA ILE A 241 17.38 -3.47 8.14
C ILE A 241 18.70 -4.14 8.49
N ALA A 242 19.14 -4.05 9.75
CA ALA A 242 20.40 -4.60 10.21
C ALA A 242 20.53 -6.11 9.93
N ARG A 243 19.46 -6.87 10.15
CA ARG A 243 19.42 -8.32 9.87
C ARG A 243 19.39 -8.64 8.36
N SER A 244 19.01 -7.70 7.51
CA SER A 244 18.94 -7.90 6.07
C SER A 244 20.24 -7.56 5.34
N ILE A 245 21.08 -6.68 5.90
CA ILE A 245 22.36 -6.29 5.29
C ILE A 245 23.24 -7.48 4.88
N PRO A 246 23.43 -8.53 5.69
CA PRO A 246 24.26 -9.68 5.31
C PRO A 246 23.69 -10.50 4.15
N VAL A 247 22.39 -10.41 3.89
CA VAL A 247 21.70 -11.15 2.82
C VAL A 247 21.75 -10.39 1.49
N TRP A 248 21.84 -9.06 1.51
CA TRP A 248 21.77 -8.22 0.32
C TRP A 248 22.83 -8.53 -0.74
N PRO A 249 24.10 -8.82 -0.41
CA PRO A 249 25.11 -9.16 -1.43
C PRO A 249 24.72 -10.34 -2.34
N ASN A 250 23.90 -11.27 -1.83
CA ASN A 250 23.49 -12.48 -2.55
C ASN A 250 22.19 -12.32 -3.34
N GLN A 251 21.66 -11.11 -3.47
CA GLN A 251 20.42 -10.85 -4.19
C GLN A 251 20.63 -10.83 -5.71
N SER A 252 19.54 -11.08 -6.44
CA SER A 252 19.52 -10.90 -7.88
C SER A 252 19.77 -9.43 -8.29
N PRO A 253 20.32 -9.15 -9.49
CA PRO A 253 20.46 -7.78 -10.00
C PRO A 253 19.14 -6.98 -9.97
N ARG A 254 18.03 -7.67 -10.21
CA ARG A 254 16.69 -7.06 -10.14
C ARG A 254 16.33 -6.62 -8.72
N ASP A 255 16.59 -7.45 -7.71
CA ASP A 255 16.30 -7.09 -6.32
C ASP A 255 17.24 -5.98 -5.83
N TRP A 256 18.49 -5.96 -6.28
CA TRP A 256 19.39 -4.85 -6.07
C TRP A 256 18.88 -3.53 -6.67
N PHE A 257 18.32 -3.57 -7.88
CA PHE A 257 17.69 -2.40 -8.47
C PHE A 257 16.55 -1.86 -7.59
N TYR A 258 15.65 -2.74 -7.13
CA TYR A 258 14.53 -2.33 -6.26
C TYR A 258 15.01 -1.78 -4.92
N LEU A 259 16.00 -2.44 -4.31
CA LEU A 259 16.59 -1.98 -3.05
C LEU A 259 17.24 -0.61 -3.21
N SER A 260 17.97 -0.37 -4.30
CA SER A 260 18.60 0.93 -4.60
C SER A 260 17.57 2.04 -4.73
N VAL A 261 16.43 1.79 -5.41
CA VAL A 261 15.33 2.75 -5.52
C VAL A 261 14.75 3.08 -4.13
N VAL A 262 14.53 2.06 -3.29
CA VAL A 262 14.02 2.25 -1.92
C VAL A 262 15.00 3.05 -1.07
N LEU A 263 16.28 2.72 -1.08
CA LEU A 263 17.31 3.41 -0.30
C LEU A 263 17.47 4.87 -0.75
N ALA A 264 17.47 5.14 -2.06
CA ALA A 264 17.49 6.50 -2.60
C ALA A 264 16.25 7.30 -2.19
N ALA A 265 15.08 6.68 -2.24
CA ALA A 265 13.84 7.30 -1.77
C ALA A 265 13.87 7.59 -0.26
N PHE A 266 14.45 6.69 0.51
CA PHE A 266 14.65 6.86 1.96
C PHE A 266 15.56 8.04 2.27
N ALA A 267 16.72 8.12 1.63
CA ALA A 267 17.66 9.25 1.78
C ALA A 267 16.99 10.59 1.40
N THR A 268 16.23 10.58 0.28
CA THR A 268 15.48 11.75 -0.17
C THR A 268 14.40 12.16 0.82
N ALA A 269 13.61 11.20 1.32
CA ALA A 269 12.55 11.44 2.29
C ALA A 269 13.12 11.97 3.62
N THR A 270 14.25 11.43 4.08
CA THR A 270 14.97 11.91 5.27
C THR A 270 15.46 13.34 5.09
N TRP A 271 16.05 13.66 3.93
CA TRP A 271 16.42 15.04 3.59
C TRP A 271 15.21 15.98 3.60
N MET A 272 14.06 15.52 3.11
CA MET A 272 12.82 16.28 3.11
C MET A 272 12.24 16.51 4.50
N LEU A 273 12.46 15.61 5.47
CA LEU A 273 12.06 15.88 6.86
C LEU A 273 12.75 17.14 7.41
N ALA A 274 13.98 17.42 6.98
CA ALA A 274 14.71 18.62 7.40
C ALA A 274 14.30 19.88 6.62
N ARG A 275 14.06 19.76 5.30
CA ARG A 275 13.99 20.90 4.38
C ARG A 275 12.69 21.02 3.58
N GLY A 276 11.82 20.02 3.59
CA GLY A 276 10.59 19.99 2.82
C GLY A 276 9.51 20.94 3.34
N GLU A 277 8.47 21.12 2.55
CA GLU A 277 7.25 21.82 2.96
C GLU A 277 6.58 21.08 4.14
N ARG A 278 5.98 21.83 5.07
CA ARG A 278 5.57 21.33 6.39
C ARG A 278 4.59 20.16 6.32
N LEU A 279 3.58 20.21 5.45
CA LEU A 279 2.61 19.12 5.31
C LEU A 279 3.27 17.81 4.91
N TRP A 280 4.17 17.85 3.91
CA TRP A 280 4.85 16.65 3.39
C TRP A 280 5.80 16.04 4.40
N ARG A 281 6.42 16.86 5.25
CA ARG A 281 7.24 16.37 6.39
C ARG A 281 6.40 15.53 7.34
N TRP A 282 5.20 16.00 7.70
CA TRP A 282 4.29 15.26 8.58
C TRP A 282 3.74 13.99 7.94
N ILE A 283 3.53 13.97 6.62
CA ILE A 283 3.09 12.76 5.91
C ILE A 283 4.25 11.76 5.79
N LEU A 284 5.46 12.21 5.46
CA LEU A 284 6.63 11.33 5.28
C LEU A 284 7.12 10.70 6.60
N ALA A 285 7.07 11.42 7.72
CA ALA A 285 7.58 10.92 8.99
C ALA A 285 6.96 9.57 9.42
N PRO A 286 5.64 9.38 9.46
CA PRO A 286 5.08 8.08 9.81
C PRO A 286 5.33 7.00 8.76
N HIS A 287 5.46 7.33 7.46
CA HIS A 287 5.86 6.34 6.45
C HIS A 287 7.28 5.84 6.67
N LEU A 288 8.22 6.73 7.01
CA LEU A 288 9.58 6.35 7.36
C LEU A 288 9.62 5.54 8.66
N LEU A 289 8.78 5.89 9.64
CA LEU A 289 8.67 5.13 10.89
C LEU A 289 8.21 3.69 10.61
N VAL A 290 7.15 3.52 9.81
CA VAL A 290 6.69 2.17 9.38
C VAL A 290 7.83 1.39 8.73
N ALA A 291 8.61 2.03 7.88
CA ALA A 291 9.68 1.36 7.18
C ALA A 291 10.84 0.95 8.11
N VAL A 292 11.28 1.81 9.04
CA VAL A 292 12.35 1.43 9.99
C VAL A 292 11.90 0.39 11.01
N MET A 293 10.60 0.28 11.28
CA MET A 293 10.00 -0.75 12.14
C MET A 293 9.67 -2.05 11.40
N SER A 294 9.81 -2.10 10.09
CA SER A 294 9.56 -3.31 9.31
C SER A 294 10.65 -4.35 9.55
N SER A 295 10.23 -5.62 9.64
CA SER A 295 11.11 -6.74 9.93
C SER A 295 12.01 -7.11 8.74
N HIS A 296 12.93 -8.04 8.98
CA HIS A 296 13.79 -8.58 7.91
C HIS A 296 12.98 -9.28 6.81
N LEU A 297 11.79 -9.83 7.10
CA LEU A 297 10.92 -10.42 6.07
C LEU A 297 10.51 -9.42 4.98
N VAL A 298 10.45 -8.14 5.33
CA VAL A 298 10.18 -7.06 4.38
C VAL A 298 11.48 -6.61 3.68
N TRP A 299 12.58 -6.47 4.46
CA TRP A 299 13.81 -5.89 3.97
C TRP A 299 14.77 -6.85 3.27
N HIS A 300 14.62 -8.18 3.47
CA HIS A 300 15.58 -9.17 2.96
C HIS A 300 15.56 -9.29 1.43
N LEU A 301 14.45 -8.98 0.76
CA LEU A 301 14.33 -8.95 -0.70
C LEU A 301 13.95 -7.56 -1.19
N GLY A 302 14.64 -7.07 -2.22
CA GLY A 302 14.39 -5.76 -2.80
C GLY A 302 12.97 -5.59 -3.32
N ASN A 303 12.37 -6.63 -3.89
CA ASN A 303 10.98 -6.60 -4.37
C ASN A 303 9.96 -6.44 -3.22
N ASN A 304 10.20 -7.08 -2.08
CA ASN A 304 9.32 -6.94 -0.90
C ASN A 304 9.42 -5.53 -0.32
N ALA A 305 10.65 -5.02 -0.14
CA ALA A 305 10.91 -3.66 0.33
C ALA A 305 10.27 -2.63 -0.62
N MET A 306 10.43 -2.82 -1.95
CA MET A 306 9.87 -1.92 -2.95
C MET A 306 8.34 -1.85 -2.88
N ARG A 307 7.67 -2.99 -2.71
CA ARG A 307 6.21 -3.04 -2.54
C ARG A 307 5.76 -2.40 -1.22
N ALA A 308 6.42 -2.76 -0.12
CA ALA A 308 6.05 -2.28 1.21
C ALA A 308 6.16 -0.75 1.34
N PHE A 309 7.17 -0.17 0.71
CA PHE A 309 7.51 1.25 0.85
C PHE A 309 7.27 2.06 -0.42
N GLY A 310 6.52 1.55 -1.37
CA GLY A 310 6.26 2.19 -2.66
C GLY A 310 5.62 3.57 -2.61
N ALA A 311 5.00 3.95 -1.50
CA ALA A 311 4.50 5.30 -1.27
C ALA A 311 5.64 6.33 -1.07
N ILE A 312 6.76 5.94 -0.44
CA ILE A 312 7.85 6.86 -0.07
C ILE A 312 8.48 7.54 -1.28
N PRO A 313 8.85 6.84 -2.38
CA PRO A 313 9.36 7.50 -3.59
C PRO A 313 8.41 8.54 -4.15
N ILE A 314 7.12 8.25 -4.20
CA ILE A 314 6.11 9.15 -4.74
C ILE A 314 5.95 10.38 -3.87
N LEU A 315 5.83 10.21 -2.56
CA LEU A 315 5.74 11.31 -1.60
C LEU A 315 7.00 12.18 -1.61
N ALA A 316 8.18 11.57 -1.77
CA ALA A 316 9.44 12.29 -1.91
C ALA A 316 9.46 13.15 -3.19
N VAL A 317 9.04 12.60 -4.34
CA VAL A 317 8.95 13.35 -5.60
C VAL A 317 7.96 14.51 -5.50
N ILE A 318 6.77 14.30 -4.92
CA ILE A 318 5.79 15.36 -4.71
C ILE A 318 6.39 16.48 -3.86
N GLY A 319 7.03 16.13 -2.76
CA GLY A 319 7.62 17.12 -1.86
C GLY A 319 8.79 17.90 -2.49
N ILE A 320 9.64 17.24 -3.31
CA ILE A 320 10.68 17.94 -4.09
C ILE A 320 10.04 18.90 -5.10
N ALA A 321 9.02 18.45 -5.81
CA ALA A 321 8.31 19.25 -6.81
C ALA A 321 7.72 20.52 -6.21
N ILE A 322 7.09 20.42 -5.04
CA ILE A 322 6.53 21.56 -4.32
C ILE A 322 7.65 22.42 -3.71
N GLY A 323 8.72 21.79 -3.20
CA GLY A 323 9.88 22.46 -2.59
C GLY A 323 9.58 23.11 -1.23
N PRO A 324 10.59 23.69 -0.57
CA PRO A 324 10.39 24.44 0.66
C PRO A 324 9.58 25.72 0.36
N ARG A 325 8.63 26.07 1.23
CA ARG A 325 8.01 27.41 1.18
C ARG A 325 9.10 28.45 1.30
N ALA A 326 9.10 29.41 0.39
CA ALA A 326 9.88 30.61 0.60
C ALA A 326 9.51 31.19 1.98
N LYS A 327 10.51 31.51 2.81
CA LYS A 327 10.26 32.25 4.05
C LYS A 327 9.63 33.58 3.64
N SER A 328 8.31 33.72 3.84
CA SER A 328 7.64 35.03 3.78
C SER A 328 7.96 35.82 5.03
#